data_20337b942caa36a324acdab71cbe361f
#
_entry.id   20337b942caa36a324acdab71cbe361f
#
_cell.length_a   1.000
_cell.length_b   1.000
_cell.length_c   1.000
_cell.angle_alpha   90.00
_cell.angle_beta   90.00
_cell.angle_gamma   90.00
#
_symmetry.space_group_name_H-M   'P 1'
#
loop_
_entity.id
_entity.type
_entity.pdbx_description
1 polymer ?
#
loop_
_entity_poly.entity_id
_entity_poly.type
_entity_poly.pdbx_seq_one_letter_code
_entity_poly.pdbx_strand_id
1 'polypeptide(L)'
;MAKVYTEEELNSFSRETLMAVILSMQDQISQLNINMECLIEQIADANNKRYGRSSEKLETISGQMELELIFNEAEALTETLYVVEPAEEDVIQPRHRKSKGKREADLKDLPVEVISHTLSEEKLRDVFGTDGWKQLPDEIYKRVRIQPAVYTVEEHHVAVYAGRDNQTIIKADRPKDLLRNSLLTPSLAASIMNAKYVNGLPLYRISQEFLRNDIHISRQVMANWMIQCADRYLGILYDRLHREMYQFHVLQADETPVMVTKDGRPANSKSYMWIYRTGKSYTDTPIILYEYQRTRKADHPEEFLKNFKGIVVCDGYSAYRKLDRENPDIVFAGCWSHARRRFAEALKALPKAAQKNAKETIAYEAVSRIAAIYHLDNQMEGQPAKARKMYRQANIRPLVEAFFAWAKEIQSKNQLSRGKTLDGINYCINQEASLKAFLEDGDIPMDNNATESALRSFCLHKHTWKLIDSLDGANASAIIYSITETAKANNLNPFRYLEYVLTVLKDHQDDREYSFIDDILPWSKKLPEICRSKAKATNI
;
A
#
# COMPACT_ATOMS: atom_id res chain seq x y z
N MET A 1 -30.66 -18.46 -42.32
CA MET A 1 -30.89 -19.78 -41.70
C MET A 1 -29.72 -20.66 -42.02
N ALA A 2 -29.13 -21.32 -41.02
CA ALA A 2 -28.04 -22.25 -41.25
C ALA A 2 -28.53 -23.43 -42.06
N LYS A 3 -27.79 -23.86 -43.08
CA LYS A 3 -28.14 -25.02 -43.91
C LYS A 3 -27.92 -26.28 -43.08
N VAL A 4 -28.98 -27.03 -42.85
CA VAL A 4 -28.93 -28.32 -42.17
C VAL A 4 -28.76 -29.41 -43.23
N TYR A 5 -27.67 -30.15 -43.16
CA TYR A 5 -27.38 -31.24 -44.08
C TYR A 5 -28.01 -32.51 -43.57
N THR A 6 -28.62 -33.27 -44.46
CA THR A 6 -29.16 -34.61 -44.14
C THR A 6 -28.05 -35.66 -44.21
N GLU A 7 -28.24 -36.82 -43.58
CA GLU A 7 -27.27 -37.93 -43.59
C GLU A 7 -26.96 -38.41 -45.01
N GLU A 8 -27.94 -38.41 -45.90
CA GLU A 8 -27.79 -38.75 -47.32
C GLU A 8 -26.93 -37.74 -48.08
N GLU A 9 -27.12 -36.44 -47.82
CA GLU A 9 -26.27 -35.37 -48.38
C GLU A 9 -24.83 -35.47 -47.89
N LEU A 10 -24.61 -35.72 -46.62
CA LEU A 10 -23.27 -35.88 -46.05
C LEU A 10 -22.53 -37.11 -46.62
N ASN A 11 -23.25 -38.22 -46.84
CA ASN A 11 -22.68 -39.43 -47.44
C ASN A 11 -22.35 -39.27 -48.94
N SER A 12 -22.94 -38.28 -49.61
CA SER A 12 -22.63 -37.96 -51.02
C SER A 12 -21.41 -37.06 -51.22
N PHE A 13 -20.89 -36.44 -50.16
CA PHE A 13 -19.78 -35.49 -50.25
C PHE A 13 -18.44 -36.19 -50.37
N SER A 14 -17.54 -35.59 -51.15
CA SER A 14 -16.14 -36.03 -51.15
C SER A 14 -15.50 -35.75 -49.81
N ARG A 15 -14.41 -36.48 -49.47
CA ARG A 15 -13.66 -36.27 -48.26
C ARG A 15 -13.17 -34.83 -48.11
N GLU A 16 -12.78 -34.21 -49.20
CA GLU A 16 -12.32 -32.80 -49.22
C GLU A 16 -13.46 -31.84 -48.90
N THR A 17 -14.65 -32.08 -49.43
CA THR A 17 -15.87 -31.29 -49.14
C THR A 17 -16.29 -31.44 -47.69
N LEU A 18 -16.25 -32.67 -47.14
CA LEU A 18 -16.52 -32.90 -45.72
C LEU A 18 -15.52 -32.18 -44.78
N MET A 19 -14.23 -32.22 -45.14
CA MET A 19 -13.20 -31.48 -44.40
C MET A 19 -13.48 -29.96 -44.43
N ALA A 20 -13.81 -29.40 -45.60
CA ALA A 20 -14.14 -27.97 -45.70
C ALA A 20 -15.38 -27.60 -44.89
N VAL A 21 -16.43 -28.44 -44.88
CA VAL A 21 -17.64 -28.25 -44.06
C VAL A 21 -17.29 -28.31 -42.55
N ILE A 22 -16.51 -29.29 -42.13
CA ILE A 22 -16.07 -29.43 -40.72
C ILE A 22 -15.26 -28.22 -40.28
N LEU A 23 -14.29 -27.77 -41.06
CA LEU A 23 -13.50 -26.56 -40.75
C LEU A 23 -14.37 -25.32 -40.67
N SER A 24 -15.32 -25.15 -41.63
CA SER A 24 -16.27 -24.03 -41.59
C SER A 24 -17.20 -24.10 -40.37
N MET A 25 -17.61 -25.29 -39.94
CA MET A 25 -18.40 -25.45 -38.71
C MET A 25 -17.58 -25.16 -37.46
N GLN A 26 -16.29 -25.56 -37.40
CA GLN A 26 -15.40 -25.22 -36.31
C GLN A 26 -15.20 -23.71 -36.19
N ASP A 27 -15.00 -23.01 -37.32
CA ASP A 27 -14.92 -21.54 -37.33
C ASP A 27 -16.23 -20.89 -36.86
N GLN A 28 -17.38 -21.38 -37.29
CA GLN A 28 -18.69 -20.88 -36.84
C GLN A 28 -18.92 -21.12 -35.34
N ILE A 29 -18.54 -22.27 -34.81
CA ILE A 29 -18.64 -22.60 -33.38
C ILE A 29 -17.68 -21.68 -32.59
N SER A 30 -16.47 -21.47 -33.07
CA SER A 30 -15.52 -20.56 -32.45
C SER A 30 -16.08 -19.14 -32.41
N GLN A 31 -16.63 -18.64 -33.52
CA GLN A 31 -17.26 -17.30 -33.58
C GLN A 31 -18.49 -17.17 -32.69
N LEU A 32 -19.32 -18.22 -32.59
CA LEU A 32 -20.46 -18.23 -31.66
C LEU A 32 -20.03 -18.21 -30.20
N ASN A 33 -18.99 -18.93 -29.84
CA ASN A 33 -18.44 -18.92 -28.48
C ASN A 33 -17.92 -17.52 -28.12
N ILE A 34 -17.19 -16.87 -29.03
CA ILE A 34 -16.69 -15.50 -28.84
C ILE A 34 -17.83 -14.50 -28.68
N ASN A 35 -18.86 -14.59 -29.52
CA ASN A 35 -20.05 -13.73 -29.43
C ASN A 35 -20.82 -13.94 -28.11
N MET A 36 -20.89 -15.19 -27.63
CA MET A 36 -21.52 -15.53 -26.36
C MET A 36 -20.71 -14.97 -25.18
N GLU A 37 -19.39 -15.05 -25.23
CA GLU A 37 -18.49 -14.44 -24.24
C GLU A 37 -18.71 -12.93 -24.15
N CYS A 38 -18.77 -12.23 -25.29
CA CYS A 38 -19.06 -10.80 -25.35
C CYS A 38 -20.44 -10.43 -24.77
N LEU A 39 -21.47 -11.22 -25.04
CA LEU A 39 -22.80 -10.99 -24.49
C LEU A 39 -22.84 -11.19 -22.96
N ILE A 40 -22.15 -12.20 -22.47
CA ILE A 40 -22.03 -12.48 -21.03
C ILE A 40 -21.34 -11.31 -20.31
N GLU A 41 -20.24 -10.78 -20.86
CA GLU A 41 -19.56 -9.61 -20.30
C GLU A 41 -20.47 -8.37 -20.30
N GLN A 42 -21.25 -8.15 -21.36
CA GLN A 42 -22.20 -7.02 -21.43
C GLN A 42 -23.31 -7.13 -20.38
N ILE A 43 -23.85 -8.32 -20.16
CA ILE A 43 -24.87 -8.57 -19.13
C ILE A 43 -24.29 -8.36 -17.73
N ALA A 44 -23.07 -8.84 -17.48
CA ALA A 44 -22.37 -8.64 -16.20
C ALA A 44 -22.09 -7.15 -15.93
N ASP A 45 -21.66 -6.41 -16.94
CA ASP A 45 -21.41 -4.95 -16.83
C ASP A 45 -22.73 -4.17 -16.61
N ALA A 46 -23.80 -4.56 -17.28
CA ALA A 46 -25.13 -3.96 -17.09
C ALA A 46 -25.69 -4.25 -15.68
N ASN A 47 -25.49 -5.45 -15.16
CA ASN A 47 -25.90 -5.83 -13.81
C ASN A 47 -25.07 -5.12 -12.73
N ASN A 48 -23.75 -5.01 -12.89
CA ASN A 48 -22.90 -4.23 -12.00
C ASN A 48 -23.25 -2.74 -11.97
N LYS A 49 -23.66 -2.16 -13.09
CA LYS A 49 -24.15 -0.77 -13.16
C LYS A 49 -25.52 -0.59 -12.50
N ARG A 50 -26.40 -1.59 -12.52
CA ARG A 50 -27.77 -1.54 -11.94
C ARG A 50 -27.81 -1.91 -10.46
N TYR A 51 -27.00 -2.84 -10.00
CA TYR A 51 -27.09 -3.46 -8.68
C TYR A 51 -25.79 -3.41 -7.87
N GLY A 52 -24.83 -2.53 -8.24
CA GLY A 52 -23.52 -2.41 -7.58
C GLY A 52 -23.60 -2.19 -6.08
N ARG A 53 -23.80 -3.25 -5.34
CA ARG A 53 -23.45 -3.56 -3.94
C ARG A 53 -23.94 -4.97 -3.61
N SER A 54 -23.10 -5.98 -3.72
CA SER A 54 -23.24 -7.17 -2.91
C SER A 54 -21.87 -7.81 -2.70
N SER A 55 -21.47 -7.86 -1.46
CA SER A 55 -20.45 -8.76 -0.97
C SER A 55 -21.08 -10.16 -0.93
N GLU A 56 -20.95 -10.93 -1.99
CA GLU A 56 -21.28 -12.36 -1.93
C GLU A 56 -20.03 -13.13 -1.51
N LYS A 57 -20.15 -13.87 -0.39
CA LYS A 57 -19.19 -14.91 0.01
C LYS A 57 -19.16 -15.97 -1.09
N LEU A 58 -18.01 -16.12 -1.74
CA LEU A 58 -17.77 -17.24 -2.66
C LEU A 58 -17.49 -18.50 -1.84
N GLU A 59 -18.38 -19.48 -1.93
CA GLU A 59 -18.12 -20.84 -1.45
C GLU A 59 -17.07 -21.50 -2.34
N THR A 60 -16.10 -22.14 -1.71
CA THR A 60 -14.92 -22.78 -2.30
C THR A 60 -15.35 -23.95 -3.23
N ILE A 61 -15.12 -23.80 -4.52
CA ILE A 61 -15.29 -24.85 -5.53
C ILE A 61 -13.89 -25.32 -5.96
N SER A 62 -13.70 -26.62 -6.15
CA SER A 62 -12.40 -27.26 -6.42
C SER A 62 -11.63 -26.78 -7.67
N GLY A 63 -12.22 -25.93 -8.51
CA GLY A 63 -11.56 -25.23 -9.62
C GLY A 63 -10.95 -23.86 -9.23
N GLN A 64 -11.24 -23.37 -8.04
CA GLN A 64 -10.78 -22.07 -7.54
C GLN A 64 -9.31 -22.12 -7.12
N MET A 65 -8.80 -23.26 -6.64
CA MET A 65 -7.39 -23.43 -6.27
C MET A 65 -6.41 -23.21 -7.45
N GLU A 66 -6.79 -23.59 -8.67
CA GLU A 66 -5.93 -23.33 -9.85
C GLU A 66 -5.98 -21.84 -10.29
N LEU A 67 -7.12 -21.17 -10.10
CA LEU A 67 -7.24 -19.73 -10.35
C LEU A 67 -6.52 -18.89 -9.29
N GLU A 68 -6.58 -19.29 -8.02
CA GLU A 68 -5.85 -18.63 -6.92
C GLU A 68 -4.34 -18.70 -7.09
N LEU A 69 -3.81 -19.77 -7.66
CA LEU A 69 -2.38 -19.89 -8.03
C LEU A 69 -1.97 -18.94 -9.18
N ILE A 70 -2.93 -18.48 -9.98
CA ILE A 70 -2.71 -17.55 -11.08
C ILE A 70 -2.81 -16.07 -10.61
N PHE A 71 -3.56 -15.81 -9.52
CA PHE A 71 -3.68 -14.49 -8.92
C PHE A 71 -2.51 -14.23 -7.96
N ASN A 72 -1.89 -13.08 -8.08
CA ASN A 72 -0.87 -12.65 -7.13
C ASN A 72 -1.49 -12.53 -5.74
N GLU A 73 -0.82 -13.06 -4.69
CA GLU A 73 -1.29 -13.00 -3.30
C GLU A 73 -1.70 -11.59 -2.86
N ALA A 74 -1.07 -10.54 -3.41
CA ALA A 74 -1.43 -9.16 -3.14
C ALA A 74 -2.82 -8.76 -3.67
N GLU A 75 -3.30 -9.35 -4.77
CA GLU A 75 -4.65 -9.10 -5.29
C GLU A 75 -5.71 -9.91 -4.53
N ALA A 76 -5.41 -11.15 -4.16
CA ALA A 76 -6.29 -11.96 -3.31
C ALA A 76 -6.41 -11.36 -1.90
N LEU A 77 -5.32 -10.89 -1.32
CA LEU A 77 -5.28 -10.16 -0.04
C LEU A 77 -6.01 -8.81 -0.08
N THR A 78 -6.12 -8.14 -1.24
CA THR A 78 -6.85 -6.86 -1.33
C THR A 78 -8.36 -7.03 -1.18
N GLU A 79 -8.92 -8.16 -1.61
CA GLU A 79 -10.36 -8.47 -1.45
C GLU A 79 -10.68 -9.11 -0.09
N THR A 80 -9.73 -9.85 0.50
CA THR A 80 -9.91 -10.49 1.82
C THR A 80 -9.57 -9.59 3.00
N LEU A 81 -8.83 -8.50 2.78
CA LEU A 81 -8.51 -7.50 3.81
C LEU A 81 -9.56 -6.36 3.94
N TYR A 82 -10.77 -6.51 3.42
CA TYR A 82 -11.89 -6.08 4.23
C TYR A 82 -11.89 -7.00 5.45
N VAL A 83 -11.21 -6.56 6.50
CA VAL A 83 -11.20 -7.23 7.79
C VAL A 83 -12.65 -7.24 8.27
N VAL A 84 -13.37 -8.27 7.88
CA VAL A 84 -14.48 -8.74 8.69
C VAL A 84 -13.79 -9.20 9.96
N GLU A 85 -13.99 -8.47 11.07
CA GLU A 85 -13.62 -8.97 12.37
C GLU A 85 -14.14 -10.42 12.44
N PRO A 86 -13.29 -11.41 12.75
CA PRO A 86 -13.77 -12.78 12.86
C PRO A 86 -14.94 -12.79 13.83
N ALA A 87 -16.07 -13.36 13.42
CA ALA A 87 -17.20 -13.55 14.32
C ALA A 87 -16.71 -14.33 15.52
N GLU A 88 -17.17 -13.97 16.73
CA GLU A 88 -16.75 -14.65 17.97
C GLU A 88 -16.95 -16.18 17.94
N GLU A 89 -17.77 -16.67 17.02
CA GLU A 89 -18.03 -18.10 16.79
C GLU A 89 -16.95 -18.82 15.97
N ASP A 90 -16.06 -18.11 15.23
CA ASP A 90 -15.02 -18.73 14.39
C ASP A 90 -13.77 -19.19 15.15
N VAL A 91 -13.78 -19.16 16.49
CA VAL A 91 -12.62 -19.49 17.33
C VAL A 91 -12.37 -21.00 17.47
N ILE A 92 -13.19 -21.86 16.89
CA ILE A 92 -13.00 -23.32 16.93
C ILE A 92 -12.41 -23.85 15.63
N GLN A 93 -11.19 -23.41 15.30
CA GLN A 93 -10.36 -24.13 14.33
C GLN A 93 -9.58 -25.27 15.03
N PRO A 94 -9.41 -26.44 14.36
CA PRO A 94 -8.65 -27.55 14.94
C PRO A 94 -7.23 -27.09 15.28
N ARG A 95 -6.82 -27.34 16.53
CA ARG A 95 -5.53 -26.93 17.07
C ARG A 95 -4.38 -27.53 16.24
N HIS A 96 -3.80 -26.79 15.32
CA HIS A 96 -2.45 -27.07 14.84
C HIS A 96 -1.51 -27.07 16.05
N ARG A 97 -0.68 -28.12 16.19
CA ARG A 97 0.34 -28.18 17.24
C ARG A 97 1.21 -26.92 17.15
N LYS A 98 1.10 -26.04 18.13
CA LYS A 98 1.95 -24.83 18.24
C LYS A 98 3.40 -25.28 18.35
N SER A 99 4.29 -24.72 17.54
CA SER A 99 5.73 -24.95 17.65
C SER A 99 6.18 -24.54 19.07
N LYS A 100 6.93 -25.42 19.76
CA LYS A 100 7.54 -25.13 21.05
C LYS A 100 8.47 -23.91 20.89
N GLY A 101 8.36 -22.93 21.80
CA GLY A 101 9.23 -21.75 21.81
C GLY A 101 8.68 -20.49 21.10
N LYS A 102 7.60 -20.58 20.30
CA LYS A 102 7.04 -19.39 19.61
C LYS A 102 6.65 -18.28 20.58
N ARG A 103 5.98 -18.61 21.69
CA ARG A 103 5.56 -17.64 22.73
C ARG A 103 6.76 -16.93 23.37
N GLU A 104 7.88 -17.60 23.57
CA GLU A 104 9.10 -17.00 24.12
C GLU A 104 9.76 -16.07 23.13
N ALA A 105 9.81 -16.45 21.85
CA ALA A 105 10.33 -15.61 20.79
C ALA A 105 9.48 -14.34 20.61
N ASP A 106 8.15 -14.47 20.68
CA ASP A 106 7.22 -13.35 20.52
C ASP A 106 7.30 -12.32 21.67
N LEU A 107 7.74 -12.74 22.88
CA LEU A 107 7.78 -11.90 24.08
C LEU A 107 9.19 -11.46 24.51
N LYS A 108 10.24 -11.88 23.81
CA LYS A 108 11.64 -11.69 24.24
C LYS A 108 12.08 -10.22 24.35
N ASP A 109 11.48 -9.35 23.55
CA ASP A 109 11.86 -7.94 23.42
C ASP A 109 11.01 -7.01 24.33
N LEU A 110 10.06 -7.57 25.09
CA LEU A 110 9.26 -6.81 26.04
C LEU A 110 9.95 -6.74 27.40
N PRO A 111 9.82 -5.60 28.13
CA PRO A 111 10.32 -5.50 29.50
C PRO A 111 9.61 -6.53 30.39
N VAL A 112 10.37 -7.20 31.24
CA VAL A 112 9.88 -8.24 32.13
C VAL A 112 9.78 -7.69 33.55
N GLU A 113 8.57 -7.76 34.13
CA GLU A 113 8.33 -7.54 35.54
C GLU A 113 8.17 -8.91 36.23
N VAL A 114 9.05 -9.22 37.14
CA VAL A 114 9.00 -10.49 37.91
C VAL A 114 8.05 -10.36 39.07
N ILE A 115 6.99 -11.18 39.10
CA ILE A 115 6.05 -11.28 40.20
C ILE A 115 6.24 -12.66 40.83
N SER A 116 6.75 -12.70 42.06
CA SER A 116 6.98 -13.94 42.79
C SER A 116 5.78 -14.29 43.65
N HIS A 117 5.37 -15.54 43.60
CA HIS A 117 4.33 -16.10 44.45
C HIS A 117 4.96 -17.15 45.37
N THR A 118 4.94 -16.93 46.63
CA THR A 118 5.48 -17.86 47.65
C THR A 118 4.39 -18.29 48.62
N LEU A 119 4.53 -19.48 49.15
CA LEU A 119 3.68 -19.92 50.26
C LEU A 119 4.21 -19.35 51.59
N SER A 120 3.31 -19.04 52.52
CA SER A 120 3.70 -18.61 53.86
C SER A 120 4.39 -19.75 54.60
N GLU A 121 5.33 -19.41 55.49
CA GLU A 121 6.02 -20.41 56.33
C GLU A 121 5.05 -21.26 57.16
N GLU A 122 3.93 -20.69 57.62
CA GLU A 122 2.89 -21.42 58.35
C GLU A 122 2.31 -22.55 57.50
N LYS A 123 1.94 -22.26 56.25
CA LYS A 123 1.44 -23.29 55.31
C LYS A 123 2.46 -24.36 54.99
N LEU A 124 3.74 -23.99 54.87
CA LEU A 124 4.81 -24.95 54.63
C LEU A 124 5.02 -25.87 55.83
N ARG A 125 4.95 -25.33 57.07
CA ARG A 125 5.05 -26.11 58.33
C ARG A 125 3.84 -27.03 58.54
N ASP A 126 2.64 -26.56 58.19
CA ASP A 126 1.43 -27.37 58.29
C ASP A 126 1.46 -28.59 57.35
N VAL A 127 2.03 -28.46 56.17
CA VAL A 127 2.07 -29.54 55.16
C VAL A 127 3.27 -30.46 55.34
N PHE A 128 4.45 -29.93 55.67
CA PHE A 128 5.72 -30.66 55.65
C PHE A 128 6.41 -30.82 57.00
N GLY A 129 5.87 -30.21 58.08
CA GLY A 129 6.53 -30.15 59.37
C GLY A 129 7.63 -29.09 59.45
N THR A 130 8.34 -29.06 60.62
CA THR A 130 9.24 -27.94 60.95
C THR A 130 10.46 -27.77 60.05
N ASP A 131 10.96 -28.83 59.38
CA ASP A 131 12.14 -28.82 58.53
C ASP A 131 12.06 -29.79 57.33
N GLY A 132 10.85 -30.15 56.90
CA GLY A 132 10.60 -31.22 55.96
C GLY A 132 10.51 -30.79 54.47
N TRP A 133 10.84 -29.56 54.09
CA TRP A 133 10.65 -29.07 52.74
C TRP A 133 11.92 -28.44 52.15
N LYS A 134 12.01 -28.47 50.82
CA LYS A 134 12.98 -27.71 50.01
C LYS A 134 12.28 -27.07 48.82
N GLN A 135 12.66 -25.87 48.45
CA GLN A 135 12.15 -25.22 47.27
C GLN A 135 12.74 -25.91 46.01
N LEU A 136 11.88 -26.26 45.08
CA LEU A 136 12.22 -26.69 43.75
C LEU A 136 12.31 -25.48 42.82
N PRO A 137 12.88 -25.61 41.61
CA PRO A 137 12.86 -24.53 40.61
C PRO A 137 11.44 -24.06 40.35
N ASP A 138 11.27 -22.74 40.25
CA ASP A 138 9.97 -22.12 40.02
C ASP A 138 9.34 -22.55 38.70
N GLU A 139 8.03 -22.73 38.67
CA GLU A 139 7.27 -22.87 37.45
C GLU A 139 7.00 -21.46 36.88
N ILE A 140 7.58 -21.18 35.72
CA ILE A 140 7.50 -19.86 35.10
C ILE A 140 6.42 -19.83 34.01
N TYR A 141 5.46 -18.94 34.13
CA TYR A 141 4.51 -18.63 33.09
C TYR A 141 4.50 -17.12 32.78
N LYS A 142 4.26 -16.74 31.54
CA LYS A 142 4.32 -15.36 31.05
C LYS A 142 2.94 -14.87 30.63
N ARG A 143 2.58 -13.65 31.03
CA ARG A 143 1.36 -12.93 30.62
C ARG A 143 1.74 -11.54 30.16
N VAL A 144 0.96 -10.96 29.22
CA VAL A 144 1.14 -9.57 28.78
C VAL A 144 0.21 -8.68 29.60
N ARG A 145 0.77 -7.60 30.16
CA ARG A 145 0.02 -6.54 30.85
C ARG A 145 0.16 -5.25 30.04
N ILE A 146 -0.94 -4.53 29.85
CA ILE A 146 -0.98 -3.22 29.22
C ILE A 146 -1.15 -2.17 30.32
N GLN A 147 -0.30 -1.14 30.30
CA GLN A 147 -0.55 0.09 31.04
C GLN A 147 -1.18 1.11 30.08
N PRO A 148 -2.31 1.71 30.43
CA PRO A 148 -2.90 2.79 29.65
C PRO A 148 -1.92 3.95 29.48
N ALA A 149 -2.12 4.78 28.44
CA ALA A 149 -1.34 6.00 28.24
C ALA A 149 -1.46 6.90 29.49
N VAL A 150 -0.31 7.39 29.94
CA VAL A 150 -0.24 8.35 31.06
C VAL A 150 -0.08 9.74 30.47
N TYR A 151 -0.97 10.66 30.85
CA TYR A 151 -0.90 12.06 30.49
C TYR A 151 -0.37 12.85 31.66
N THR A 152 0.62 13.72 31.43
CA THR A 152 1.23 14.57 32.45
C THR A 152 1.24 16.01 31.97
N VAL A 153 1.15 16.95 32.90
CA VAL A 153 1.32 18.38 32.61
C VAL A 153 2.75 18.76 32.94
N GLU A 154 3.46 19.36 31.97
CA GLU A 154 4.76 19.98 32.19
C GLU A 154 4.55 21.41 32.66
N GLU A 155 4.85 21.71 33.93
CA GLU A 155 4.75 23.05 34.50
C GLU A 155 6.14 23.67 34.58
N HIS A 156 6.42 24.62 33.71
CA HIS A 156 7.74 25.27 33.61
C HIS A 156 7.80 26.54 34.46
N HIS A 157 8.57 26.51 35.55
CA HIS A 157 8.85 27.65 36.40
C HIS A 157 10.10 28.38 35.89
N VAL A 158 9.92 29.54 35.28
CA VAL A 158 11.01 30.38 34.76
C VAL A 158 11.33 31.49 35.73
N ALA A 159 12.48 31.41 36.39
CA ALA A 159 12.90 32.41 37.35
C ALA A 159 13.11 33.79 36.68
N VAL A 160 12.62 34.82 37.32
CA VAL A 160 12.75 36.24 36.91
C VAL A 160 13.55 36.96 37.97
N TYR A 161 14.60 37.62 37.57
CA TYR A 161 15.46 38.40 38.45
C TYR A 161 15.38 39.89 38.11
N ALA A 162 15.33 40.74 39.11
CA ALA A 162 15.36 42.17 38.95
C ALA A 162 16.63 42.74 39.64
N GLY A 163 17.25 43.73 39.06
CA GLY A 163 18.31 44.52 39.71
C GLY A 163 17.74 45.23 40.92
N ARG A 164 18.60 45.59 41.90
CA ARG A 164 18.17 46.33 43.11
C ARG A 164 17.51 47.67 42.77
N ASP A 165 17.81 48.23 41.61
CA ASP A 165 17.23 49.47 41.07
C ASP A 165 15.88 49.22 40.33
N ASN A 166 15.44 48.00 40.22
CA ASN A 166 14.28 47.57 39.43
C ASN A 166 14.25 47.98 37.96
N GLN A 167 15.40 48.46 37.40
CA GLN A 167 15.48 48.90 36.02
C GLN A 167 15.88 47.77 35.07
N THR A 168 16.69 46.85 35.54
CA THR A 168 17.12 45.67 34.73
C THR A 168 16.37 44.44 35.21
N ILE A 169 15.62 43.82 34.29
CA ILE A 169 14.92 42.54 34.52
C ILE A 169 15.46 41.51 33.54
N ILE A 170 15.93 40.39 34.09
CA ILE A 170 16.37 39.22 33.30
C ILE A 170 15.53 38.00 33.67
N LYS A 171 15.35 37.10 32.71
CA LYS A 171 14.66 35.80 32.92
C LYS A 171 15.63 34.70 32.64
N ALA A 172 15.47 33.58 33.35
CA ALA A 172 16.17 32.37 33.05
C ALA A 172 15.77 31.86 31.65
N ASP A 173 16.68 31.12 31.00
CA ASP A 173 16.39 30.48 29.73
C ASP A 173 15.29 29.42 29.87
N ARG A 174 14.47 29.30 28.86
CA ARG A 174 13.43 28.28 28.77
C ARG A 174 13.53 27.51 27.47
N PRO A 175 13.09 26.24 27.45
CA PRO A 175 12.99 25.49 26.20
C PRO A 175 12.13 26.23 25.17
N LYS A 176 12.45 26.09 23.90
CA LYS A 176 11.64 26.62 22.81
C LYS A 176 10.29 25.89 22.74
N ASP A 177 9.22 26.65 22.53
CA ASP A 177 7.89 26.07 22.29
C ASP A 177 7.84 25.44 20.90
N LEU A 178 7.18 24.30 20.74
CA LEU A 178 6.88 23.73 19.40
C LEU A 178 5.95 24.68 18.64
N LEU A 179 4.86 25.10 19.27
CA LEU A 179 3.98 26.15 18.79
C LEU A 179 3.78 27.18 19.89
N ARG A 180 4.02 28.44 19.57
CA ARG A 180 3.94 29.54 20.54
C ARG A 180 2.56 29.61 21.19
N ASN A 181 2.51 29.78 22.49
CA ASN A 181 1.27 29.85 23.28
C ASN A 181 0.33 28.63 23.11
N SER A 182 0.89 27.45 22.95
CA SER A 182 0.17 26.20 22.77
C SER A 182 0.53 25.20 23.88
N LEU A 183 -0.41 24.32 24.20
CA LEU A 183 -0.17 23.14 25.06
C LEU A 183 0.58 22.03 24.33
N LEU A 184 0.87 22.22 23.03
CA LEU A 184 1.41 21.17 22.18
C LEU A 184 2.89 20.94 22.45
N THR A 185 3.21 19.78 22.96
CA THR A 185 4.58 19.24 23.02
C THR A 185 4.87 18.37 21.79
N PRO A 186 6.13 18.09 21.45
CA PRO A 186 6.48 17.11 20.40
C PRO A 186 5.83 15.74 20.63
N SER A 187 5.78 15.28 21.88
CA SER A 187 5.15 14.01 22.28
C SER A 187 3.63 14.01 21.99
N LEU A 188 2.90 15.07 22.38
CA LEU A 188 1.47 15.18 22.11
C LEU A 188 1.19 15.28 20.60
N ALA A 189 1.99 16.05 19.86
CA ALA A 189 1.88 16.15 18.40
C ALA A 189 2.09 14.80 17.73
N ALA A 190 3.16 14.08 18.09
CA ALA A 190 3.46 12.75 17.58
C ALA A 190 2.36 11.74 17.91
N SER A 191 1.76 11.82 19.11
CA SER A 191 0.63 10.97 19.51
C SER A 191 -0.59 11.17 18.62
N ILE A 192 -1.00 12.42 18.40
CA ILE A 192 -2.13 12.76 17.53
C ILE A 192 -1.86 12.35 16.08
N MET A 193 -0.65 12.63 15.57
CA MET A 193 -0.24 12.23 14.21
C MET A 193 -0.26 10.71 14.05
N ASN A 194 0.32 9.97 14.98
CA ASN A 194 0.34 8.52 14.96
C ASN A 194 -1.08 7.93 15.01
N ALA A 195 -1.93 8.44 15.90
CA ALA A 195 -3.31 7.99 16.00
C ALA A 195 -4.09 8.24 14.70
N LYS A 196 -3.90 9.41 14.06
CA LYS A 196 -4.64 9.76 12.84
C LYS A 196 -4.06 9.10 11.59
N TYR A 197 -2.74 9.17 11.36
CA TYR A 197 -2.11 8.85 10.09
C TYR A 197 -1.48 7.44 10.05
N VAL A 198 -1.28 6.81 11.21
CA VAL A 198 -0.80 5.42 11.29
C VAL A 198 -1.91 4.46 11.69
N ASN A 199 -2.74 4.84 12.68
CA ASN A 199 -3.84 4.00 13.18
C ASN A 199 -5.20 4.32 12.52
N GLY A 200 -5.29 5.34 11.65
CA GLY A 200 -6.50 5.69 10.90
C GLY A 200 -7.64 6.30 11.73
N LEU A 201 -7.36 6.78 12.94
CA LEU A 201 -8.40 7.32 13.82
C LEU A 201 -8.81 8.74 13.39
N PRO A 202 -10.11 9.04 13.19
CA PRO A 202 -10.58 10.40 12.98
C PRO A 202 -10.32 11.28 14.20
N LEU A 203 -10.02 12.58 13.99
CA LEU A 203 -9.80 13.54 15.08
C LEU A 203 -10.96 13.59 16.10
N TYR A 204 -12.19 13.31 15.66
CA TYR A 204 -13.33 13.20 16.58
C TYR A 204 -13.14 12.07 17.59
N ARG A 205 -12.70 10.88 17.17
CA ARG A 205 -12.46 9.75 18.10
C ARG A 205 -11.30 10.06 19.04
N ILE A 206 -10.25 10.72 18.55
CA ILE A 206 -9.12 11.16 19.38
C ILE A 206 -9.58 12.18 20.42
N SER A 207 -10.44 13.16 20.05
CA SER A 207 -10.98 14.12 21.03
C SER A 207 -11.85 13.46 22.08
N GLN A 208 -12.61 12.42 21.72
CA GLN A 208 -13.40 11.64 22.70
C GLN A 208 -12.51 10.80 23.62
N GLU A 209 -11.37 10.30 23.13
CA GLU A 209 -10.38 9.61 23.94
C GLU A 209 -9.74 10.52 24.98
N PHE A 210 -9.33 11.73 24.55
CA PHE A 210 -8.83 12.76 25.47
C PHE A 210 -9.88 13.15 26.52
N LEU A 211 -11.13 13.33 26.12
CA LEU A 211 -12.23 13.68 27.04
C LEU A 211 -12.45 12.60 28.11
N ARG A 212 -12.33 11.31 27.77
CA ARG A 212 -12.41 10.21 28.76
C ARG A 212 -11.26 10.22 29.77
N ASN A 213 -10.18 10.92 29.48
CA ASN A 213 -9.04 11.12 30.35
C ASN A 213 -8.99 12.57 30.91
N ASP A 214 -10.13 13.26 30.98
CA ASP A 214 -10.30 14.61 31.50
C ASP A 214 -9.48 15.69 30.78
N ILE A 215 -9.09 15.44 29.51
CA ILE A 215 -8.33 16.37 28.68
C ILE A 215 -9.25 16.98 27.63
N HIS A 216 -9.40 18.31 27.67
CA HIS A 216 -10.29 19.05 26.77
C HIS A 216 -9.54 19.64 25.57
N ILE A 217 -9.34 18.86 24.49
CA ILE A 217 -8.74 19.29 23.25
C ILE A 217 -9.71 19.06 22.09
N SER A 218 -10.17 20.15 21.46
CA SER A 218 -11.13 20.05 20.37
C SER A 218 -10.44 19.52 19.08
N ARG A 219 -11.24 18.86 18.22
CA ARG A 219 -10.78 18.39 16.90
C ARG A 219 -10.21 19.52 16.04
N GLN A 220 -10.75 20.76 16.18
CA GLN A 220 -10.29 21.91 15.41
C GLN A 220 -8.90 22.37 15.87
N VAL A 221 -8.65 22.37 17.17
CA VAL A 221 -7.32 22.66 17.73
C VAL A 221 -6.30 21.64 17.25
N MET A 222 -6.61 20.35 17.32
CA MET A 222 -5.73 19.29 16.81
C MET A 222 -5.45 19.46 15.31
N ALA A 223 -6.48 19.75 14.50
CA ALA A 223 -6.30 19.97 13.06
C ALA A 223 -5.34 21.14 12.78
N ASN A 224 -5.52 22.26 13.48
CA ASN A 224 -4.64 23.42 13.35
C ASN A 224 -3.21 23.12 13.79
N TRP A 225 -3.01 22.33 14.84
CA TRP A 225 -1.68 21.90 15.26
C TRP A 225 -1.00 21.04 14.20
N MET A 226 -1.72 20.10 13.61
CA MET A 226 -1.18 19.23 12.53
C MET A 226 -0.76 20.07 11.32
N ILE A 227 -1.61 21.02 10.89
CA ILE A 227 -1.30 21.92 9.78
C ILE A 227 -0.06 22.76 10.08
N GLN A 228 0.02 23.38 11.26
CA GLN A 228 1.17 24.20 11.63
C GLN A 228 2.46 23.38 11.79
N CYS A 229 2.38 22.17 12.35
CA CYS A 229 3.56 21.30 12.44
C CYS A 229 4.04 20.83 11.06
N ALA A 230 3.12 20.53 10.14
CA ALA A 230 3.47 20.17 8.77
C ALA A 230 4.14 21.35 8.05
N ASP A 231 3.54 22.54 8.11
CA ASP A 231 4.03 23.73 7.42
C ASP A 231 5.39 24.21 7.96
N ARG A 232 5.52 24.34 9.28
CA ARG A 232 6.71 24.94 9.90
C ARG A 232 7.89 24.00 10.06
N TYR A 233 7.66 22.72 10.21
CA TYR A 233 8.67 21.73 10.60
C TYR A 233 8.80 20.59 9.60
N LEU A 234 7.74 19.79 9.45
CA LEU A 234 7.82 18.53 8.69
C LEU A 234 8.01 18.74 7.20
N GLY A 235 7.57 19.91 6.66
CA GLY A 235 7.81 20.31 5.28
C GLY A 235 9.30 20.39 4.94
N ILE A 236 10.15 20.82 5.89
CA ILE A 236 11.61 20.88 5.71
C ILE A 236 12.20 19.48 5.46
N LEU A 237 11.75 18.51 6.26
CA LEU A 237 12.17 17.11 6.09
C LEU A 237 11.58 16.51 4.82
N TYR A 238 10.32 16.82 4.47
CA TYR A 238 9.69 16.40 3.23
C TYR A 238 10.49 16.86 2.01
N ASP A 239 10.87 18.14 1.95
CA ASP A 239 11.66 18.70 0.86
C ASP A 239 13.05 18.07 0.77
N ARG A 240 13.64 17.71 1.92
CA ARG A 240 14.91 16.99 1.93
C ARG A 240 14.78 15.57 1.40
N LEU A 241 13.74 14.85 1.81
CA LEU A 241 13.41 13.52 1.28
C LEU A 241 13.11 13.55 -0.23
N HIS A 242 12.41 14.60 -0.70
CA HIS A 242 12.12 14.78 -2.12
C HIS A 242 13.41 14.93 -2.94
N ARG A 243 14.36 15.73 -2.46
CA ARG A 243 15.69 15.87 -3.10
C ARG A 243 16.49 14.57 -3.08
N GLU A 244 16.43 13.82 -1.98
CA GLU A 244 17.08 12.50 -1.90
C GLU A 244 16.48 11.49 -2.88
N MET A 245 15.16 11.52 -3.08
CA MET A 245 14.48 10.62 -4.01
C MET A 245 15.07 10.70 -5.43
N TYR A 246 15.57 11.85 -5.85
CA TYR A 246 16.16 12.03 -7.19
C TYR A 246 17.54 11.38 -7.37
N GLN A 247 18.15 10.86 -6.30
CA GLN A 247 19.39 10.08 -6.41
C GLN A 247 19.13 8.62 -6.87
N PHE A 248 17.88 8.20 -6.90
CA PHE A 248 17.51 6.84 -7.29
C PHE A 248 17.21 6.78 -8.78
N HIS A 249 17.61 5.69 -9.41
CA HIS A 249 17.42 5.48 -10.86
C HIS A 249 15.98 5.13 -11.22
N VAL A 250 15.26 4.42 -10.35
CA VAL A 250 13.88 3.98 -10.58
C VAL A 250 12.96 4.49 -9.48
N LEU A 251 11.92 5.19 -9.89
CA LEU A 251 10.79 5.58 -9.05
C LEU A 251 9.52 4.83 -9.48
N GLN A 252 8.56 4.79 -8.59
CA GLN A 252 7.21 4.29 -8.86
C GLN A 252 6.20 5.36 -8.48
N ALA A 253 5.16 5.55 -9.29
CA ALA A 253 4.14 6.58 -9.08
C ALA A 253 2.73 6.05 -9.29
N ASP A 254 1.78 6.59 -8.52
CA ASP A 254 0.36 6.28 -8.62
C ASP A 254 -0.46 7.45 -8.04
N GLU A 255 -1.79 7.44 -8.16
CA GLU A 255 -2.65 8.42 -7.53
C GLU A 255 -4.02 7.85 -7.15
N THR A 256 -4.64 8.44 -6.14
CA THR A 256 -5.99 8.08 -5.69
C THR A 256 -6.86 9.34 -5.54
N PRO A 257 -8.16 9.27 -5.91
CA PRO A 257 -9.05 10.39 -5.70
C PRO A 257 -9.27 10.64 -4.20
N VAL A 258 -9.32 11.91 -3.82
CA VAL A 258 -9.67 12.39 -2.49
C VAL A 258 -10.69 13.52 -2.61
N MET A 259 -11.55 13.69 -1.61
CA MET A 259 -12.51 14.79 -1.57
C MET A 259 -12.06 15.84 -0.57
N VAL A 260 -11.92 17.09 -1.05
CA VAL A 260 -11.60 18.26 -0.24
C VAL A 260 -12.73 19.27 -0.38
N THR A 261 -13.38 19.64 0.74
CA THR A 261 -14.63 20.42 0.71
C THR A 261 -14.42 21.90 0.43
N LYS A 262 -13.34 22.49 0.95
CA LYS A 262 -13.03 23.92 0.81
C LYS A 262 -11.81 24.15 -0.06
N ASP A 263 -11.83 23.62 -1.28
CA ASP A 263 -10.74 23.80 -2.25
C ASP A 263 -11.04 24.89 -3.31
N GLY A 264 -12.13 25.64 -3.13
CA GLY A 264 -12.56 26.70 -4.03
C GLY A 264 -13.31 26.21 -5.28
N ARG A 265 -13.64 24.92 -5.36
CA ARG A 265 -14.42 24.30 -6.43
C ARG A 265 -15.76 23.75 -5.90
N PRO A 266 -16.70 23.34 -6.77
CA PRO A 266 -17.92 22.68 -6.34
C PRO A 266 -17.65 21.47 -5.43
N ALA A 267 -18.48 21.25 -4.42
CA ALA A 267 -18.29 20.24 -3.36
C ALA A 267 -18.08 18.80 -3.85
N ASN A 268 -18.51 18.48 -5.08
CA ASN A 268 -18.35 17.16 -5.70
C ASN A 268 -17.08 17.02 -6.55
N SER A 269 -16.21 18.05 -6.57
CA SER A 269 -14.98 18.02 -7.35
C SER A 269 -14.00 17.00 -6.77
N LYS A 270 -13.47 16.13 -7.63
CA LYS A 270 -12.42 15.18 -7.24
C LYS A 270 -11.08 15.90 -7.22
N SER A 271 -10.38 15.79 -6.11
CA SER A 271 -8.96 16.07 -5.95
C SER A 271 -8.20 14.76 -5.92
N TYR A 272 -6.90 14.81 -5.90
CA TYR A 272 -6.05 13.60 -5.96
C TYR A 272 -4.93 13.67 -4.94
N MET A 273 -4.65 12.52 -4.34
CA MET A 273 -3.44 12.28 -3.59
C MET A 273 -2.52 11.43 -4.48
N TRP A 274 -1.44 12.05 -4.93
CA TRP A 274 -0.37 11.40 -5.67
C TRP A 274 0.60 10.75 -4.70
N ILE A 275 1.23 9.68 -5.13
CA ILE A 275 2.27 8.99 -4.38
C ILE A 275 3.45 8.71 -5.29
N TYR A 276 4.63 8.99 -4.77
CA TYR A 276 5.89 8.68 -5.42
C TYR A 276 6.75 7.89 -4.42
N ARG A 277 7.41 6.86 -4.90
CA ARG A 277 8.30 6.09 -4.04
C ARG A 277 9.54 5.63 -4.81
N THR A 278 10.62 5.35 -4.07
CA THR A 278 11.78 4.66 -4.63
C THR A 278 11.41 3.25 -5.05
N GLY A 279 12.03 2.74 -6.12
CA GLY A 279 11.75 1.41 -6.65
C GLY A 279 11.88 0.31 -5.58
N LYS A 280 11.14 -0.78 -5.74
CA LYS A 280 11.09 -1.93 -4.80
C LYS A 280 12.49 -2.51 -4.48
N SER A 281 13.43 -2.41 -5.40
CA SER A 281 14.81 -2.91 -5.24
C SER A 281 15.65 -2.12 -4.22
N TYR A 282 15.26 -0.88 -3.91
CA TYR A 282 16.00 -0.03 -2.96
C TYR A 282 15.48 -0.22 -1.54
N THR A 283 15.96 -1.28 -0.86
CA THR A 283 15.47 -1.68 0.47
C THR A 283 16.16 -0.96 1.62
N ASP A 284 17.34 -0.40 1.40
CA ASP A 284 18.15 0.20 2.47
C ASP A 284 17.70 1.60 2.87
N THR A 285 17.19 2.36 1.89
CA THR A 285 16.76 3.75 2.08
C THR A 285 15.46 4.04 1.31
N PRO A 286 14.37 3.30 1.59
CA PRO A 286 13.10 3.52 0.90
C PRO A 286 12.51 4.88 1.26
N ILE A 287 12.05 5.60 0.25
CA ILE A 287 11.36 6.89 0.39
C ILE A 287 9.95 6.75 -0.20
N ILE A 288 8.96 7.25 0.52
CA ILE A 288 7.56 7.28 0.08
C ILE A 288 7.03 8.68 0.32
N LEU A 289 6.67 9.39 -0.73
CA LEU A 289 6.15 10.75 -0.67
C LEU A 289 4.74 10.81 -1.23
N TYR A 290 3.87 11.53 -0.52
CA TYR A 290 2.54 11.88 -0.96
C TYR A 290 2.49 13.35 -1.34
N GLU A 291 1.73 13.66 -2.37
CA GLU A 291 1.48 15.03 -2.82
C GLU A 291 -0.01 15.22 -3.06
N TYR A 292 -0.59 16.26 -2.48
CA TYR A 292 -1.97 16.62 -2.75
C TYR A 292 -2.07 17.55 -3.96
N GLN A 293 -3.00 17.22 -4.89
CA GLN A 293 -3.27 18.05 -6.05
C GLN A 293 -4.77 18.17 -6.32
N ARG A 294 -5.22 19.36 -6.73
CA ARG A 294 -6.63 19.64 -7.02
C ARG A 294 -7.17 18.85 -8.21
N THR A 295 -6.33 18.47 -9.16
CA THR A 295 -6.73 17.82 -10.41
C THR A 295 -5.83 16.63 -10.71
N ARG A 296 -6.20 15.84 -11.73
CA ARG A 296 -5.39 14.72 -12.24
C ARG A 296 -4.61 15.14 -13.51
N LYS A 297 -4.23 16.43 -13.66
CA LYS A 297 -3.52 16.91 -14.85
C LYS A 297 -2.06 16.46 -14.86
N ALA A 298 -1.49 16.38 -16.07
CA ALA A 298 -0.09 16.02 -16.28
C ALA A 298 0.90 17.02 -15.68
N ASP A 299 0.51 18.28 -15.55
CA ASP A 299 1.34 19.35 -15.01
C ASP A 299 1.82 19.05 -13.57
N HIS A 300 1.07 18.25 -12.81
CA HIS A 300 1.42 17.90 -11.42
C HIS A 300 2.61 16.93 -11.34
N PRO A 301 2.58 15.73 -11.96
CA PRO A 301 3.75 14.88 -11.98
C PRO A 301 4.92 15.49 -12.77
N GLU A 302 4.66 16.38 -13.73
CA GLU A 302 5.69 17.15 -14.43
C GLU A 302 6.49 18.03 -13.47
N GLU A 303 5.80 18.83 -12.63
CA GLU A 303 6.48 19.69 -11.65
C GLU A 303 7.16 18.87 -10.55
N PHE A 304 6.50 17.81 -10.05
CA PHE A 304 7.10 16.94 -9.04
C PHE A 304 8.38 16.26 -9.53
N LEU A 305 8.44 15.83 -10.79
CA LEU A 305 9.57 15.11 -11.39
C LEU A 305 10.54 16.02 -12.16
N LYS A 306 10.40 17.33 -12.09
CA LYS A 306 11.10 18.32 -12.92
C LYS A 306 12.62 18.14 -13.00
N ASN A 307 13.25 17.74 -11.90
CA ASN A 307 14.71 17.54 -11.84
C ASN A 307 15.11 16.06 -11.78
N PHE A 308 14.16 15.16 -11.91
CA PHE A 308 14.41 13.73 -11.90
C PHE A 308 14.93 13.28 -13.27
N LYS A 309 15.89 12.34 -13.26
CA LYS A 309 16.40 11.66 -14.46
C LYS A 309 16.45 10.16 -14.18
N GLY A 310 15.71 9.40 -14.95
CA GLY A 310 15.65 7.96 -14.74
C GLY A 310 14.33 7.34 -15.21
N ILE A 311 13.84 6.37 -14.48
CA ILE A 311 12.69 5.56 -14.86
C ILE A 311 11.57 5.74 -13.85
N VAL A 312 10.34 5.94 -14.34
CA VAL A 312 9.13 5.98 -13.49
C VAL A 312 8.21 4.84 -13.89
N VAL A 313 7.96 3.92 -12.96
CA VAL A 313 6.98 2.85 -13.15
C VAL A 313 5.61 3.34 -12.72
N CYS A 314 4.64 3.28 -13.62
CA CYS A 314 3.29 3.80 -13.38
C CYS A 314 2.22 2.98 -14.12
N ASP A 315 0.96 3.37 -13.95
CA ASP A 315 -0.13 2.85 -14.76
C ASP A 315 -0.12 3.45 -16.19
N GLY A 316 -1.04 2.99 -17.01
CA GLY A 316 -1.17 3.49 -18.40
C GLY A 316 -1.93 4.82 -18.50
N TYR A 317 -1.96 5.65 -17.45
CA TYR A 317 -2.65 6.94 -17.48
C TYR A 317 -2.03 7.91 -18.52
N SER A 318 -2.90 8.64 -19.22
CA SER A 318 -2.51 9.48 -20.36
C SER A 318 -1.54 10.63 -20.01
N ALA A 319 -1.54 11.08 -18.75
CA ALA A 319 -0.62 12.11 -18.28
C ALA A 319 0.84 11.65 -18.38
N TYR A 320 1.14 10.44 -17.91
CA TYR A 320 2.50 9.89 -18.00
C TYR A 320 2.97 9.70 -19.44
N ARG A 321 2.05 9.33 -20.36
CA ARG A 321 2.39 9.24 -21.80
C ARG A 321 2.69 10.59 -22.43
N LYS A 322 2.08 11.67 -21.94
CA LYS A 322 2.42 13.03 -22.38
C LYS A 322 3.84 13.37 -21.92
N LEU A 323 4.15 13.13 -20.67
CA LEU A 323 5.47 13.40 -20.08
C LEU A 323 6.59 12.57 -20.72
N ASP A 324 6.33 11.30 -21.04
CA ASP A 324 7.27 10.41 -21.76
C ASP A 324 7.71 10.98 -23.12
N ARG A 325 6.82 11.71 -23.78
CA ARG A 325 7.11 12.36 -25.07
C ARG A 325 7.79 13.73 -24.93
N GLU A 326 7.48 14.43 -23.84
CA GLU A 326 7.92 15.82 -23.63
C GLU A 326 9.22 15.90 -22.81
N ASN A 327 9.55 14.88 -22.03
CA ASN A 327 10.75 14.84 -21.19
C ASN A 327 11.65 13.63 -21.54
N PRO A 328 12.72 13.84 -22.35
CA PRO A 328 13.61 12.76 -22.77
C PRO A 328 14.49 12.20 -21.64
N ASP A 329 14.58 12.89 -20.49
CA ASP A 329 15.39 12.44 -19.35
C ASP A 329 14.63 11.39 -18.49
N ILE A 330 13.33 11.20 -18.72
CA ILE A 330 12.49 10.26 -17.96
C ILE A 330 11.91 9.20 -18.89
N VAL A 331 12.11 7.94 -18.56
CA VAL A 331 11.46 6.80 -19.22
C VAL A 331 10.30 6.30 -18.39
N PHE A 332 9.11 6.17 -18.96
CA PHE A 332 7.95 5.64 -18.26
C PHE A 332 7.77 4.14 -18.55
N ALA A 333 7.87 3.31 -17.50
CA ALA A 333 7.65 1.87 -17.55
C ALA A 333 6.22 1.52 -17.12
N GLY A 334 5.58 0.59 -17.85
CA GLY A 334 4.20 0.18 -17.61
C GLY A 334 4.09 -0.93 -16.56
N CYS A 335 2.95 -0.96 -15.89
CA CYS A 335 2.62 -1.96 -14.87
C CYS A 335 1.88 -3.16 -15.47
N TRP A 336 2.49 -4.35 -15.39
CA TRP A 336 1.87 -5.60 -15.86
C TRP A 336 0.68 -6.06 -14.98
N SER A 337 0.63 -5.64 -13.71
CA SER A 337 -0.52 -5.91 -12.84
C SER A 337 -1.78 -5.24 -13.37
N HIS A 338 -1.69 -4.00 -13.85
CA HIS A 338 -2.80 -3.29 -14.49
C HIS A 338 -3.25 -3.95 -15.82
N ALA A 339 -2.31 -4.44 -16.62
CA ALA A 339 -2.64 -5.22 -17.82
C ALA A 339 -3.41 -6.50 -17.47
N ARG A 340 -2.91 -7.27 -16.49
CA ARG A 340 -3.50 -8.51 -16.02
C ARG A 340 -4.89 -8.31 -15.40
N ARG A 341 -5.06 -7.26 -14.58
CA ARG A 341 -6.31 -6.95 -13.87
C ARG A 341 -7.51 -6.89 -14.82
N ARG A 342 -7.35 -6.31 -16.01
CA ARG A 342 -8.44 -6.19 -17.01
C ARG A 342 -8.97 -7.54 -17.44
N PHE A 343 -8.09 -8.50 -17.68
CA PHE A 343 -8.46 -9.87 -18.03
C PHE A 343 -9.03 -10.65 -16.84
N ALA A 344 -8.43 -10.48 -15.65
CA ALA A 344 -8.91 -11.08 -14.42
C ALA A 344 -10.34 -10.61 -14.07
N GLU A 345 -10.65 -9.33 -14.26
CA GLU A 345 -12.01 -8.80 -14.09
C GLU A 345 -12.99 -9.37 -15.10
N ALA A 346 -12.57 -9.62 -16.34
CA ALA A 346 -13.40 -10.29 -17.34
C ALA A 346 -13.77 -11.72 -16.88
N LEU A 347 -12.79 -12.47 -16.37
CA LEU A 347 -13.00 -13.82 -15.82
C LEU A 347 -13.91 -13.81 -14.59
N LYS A 348 -13.73 -12.88 -13.65
CA LYS A 348 -14.61 -12.73 -12.48
C LYS A 348 -16.06 -12.39 -12.85
N ALA A 349 -16.25 -11.69 -13.96
CA ALA A 349 -17.59 -11.33 -14.46
C ALA A 349 -18.34 -12.50 -15.10
N LEU A 350 -17.67 -13.63 -15.36
CA LEU A 350 -18.33 -14.81 -15.96
C LEU A 350 -19.39 -15.38 -15.01
N PRO A 351 -20.60 -15.72 -15.51
CA PRO A 351 -21.61 -16.43 -14.73
C PRO A 351 -21.10 -17.79 -14.23
N LYS A 352 -21.57 -18.25 -13.07
CA LYS A 352 -21.17 -19.55 -12.47
C LYS A 352 -21.22 -20.72 -13.46
N ALA A 353 -22.18 -20.74 -14.36
CA ALA A 353 -22.32 -21.78 -15.41
C ALA A 353 -21.18 -21.72 -16.44
N ALA A 354 -20.73 -20.52 -16.82
CA ALA A 354 -19.66 -20.30 -17.80
C ALA A 354 -18.26 -20.44 -17.17
N GLN A 355 -18.12 -20.35 -15.85
CA GLN A 355 -16.83 -20.53 -15.16
C GLN A 355 -16.23 -21.93 -15.39
N LYS A 356 -17.05 -22.95 -15.65
CA LYS A 356 -16.54 -24.30 -15.99
C LYS A 356 -15.70 -24.32 -17.26
N ASN A 357 -16.00 -23.42 -18.21
CA ASN A 357 -15.30 -23.30 -19.49
C ASN A 357 -14.38 -22.06 -19.53
N ALA A 358 -14.08 -21.45 -18.38
CA ALA A 358 -13.23 -20.27 -18.31
C ALA A 358 -11.87 -20.50 -18.98
N LYS A 359 -11.33 -21.73 -18.94
CA LYS A 359 -10.05 -22.10 -19.57
C LYS A 359 -10.03 -21.95 -21.10
N GLU A 360 -11.18 -21.91 -21.74
CA GLU A 360 -11.32 -21.77 -23.19
C GLU A 360 -11.42 -20.29 -23.64
N THR A 361 -11.45 -19.35 -22.69
CA THR A 361 -11.63 -17.93 -22.97
C THR A 361 -10.30 -17.24 -23.30
N ILE A 362 -10.37 -16.21 -24.15
CA ILE A 362 -9.23 -15.34 -24.47
C ILE A 362 -8.68 -14.66 -23.20
N ALA A 363 -9.56 -14.28 -22.28
CA ALA A 363 -9.16 -13.66 -21.01
C ALA A 363 -8.32 -14.62 -20.15
N TYR A 364 -8.69 -15.91 -20.09
CA TYR A 364 -7.90 -16.90 -19.36
C TYR A 364 -6.52 -17.13 -20.01
N GLU A 365 -6.47 -17.21 -21.34
CA GLU A 365 -5.23 -17.35 -22.08
C GLU A 365 -4.31 -16.16 -21.82
N ALA A 366 -4.83 -14.91 -21.83
CA ALA A 366 -4.07 -13.72 -21.48
C ALA A 366 -3.48 -13.80 -20.07
N VAL A 367 -4.32 -14.14 -19.06
CA VAL A 367 -3.86 -14.28 -17.67
C VAL A 367 -2.79 -15.36 -17.54
N SER A 368 -2.95 -16.50 -18.20
CA SER A 368 -1.99 -17.62 -18.16
C SER A 368 -0.64 -17.22 -18.77
N ARG A 369 -0.64 -16.53 -19.93
CA ARG A 369 0.58 -16.03 -20.57
C ARG A 369 1.31 -15.01 -19.69
N ILE A 370 0.57 -14.06 -19.09
CA ILE A 370 1.13 -13.08 -18.17
C ILE A 370 1.68 -13.78 -16.90
N ALA A 371 0.97 -14.76 -16.36
CA ALA A 371 1.42 -15.53 -15.20
C ALA A 371 2.75 -16.26 -15.46
N ALA A 372 2.95 -16.80 -16.66
CA ALA A 372 4.21 -17.43 -17.05
C ALA A 372 5.39 -16.43 -17.03
N ILE A 373 5.15 -15.19 -17.49
CA ILE A 373 6.14 -14.11 -17.44
C ILE A 373 6.51 -13.78 -15.98
N TYR A 374 5.50 -13.59 -15.12
CA TYR A 374 5.71 -13.35 -13.68
C TYR A 374 6.45 -14.48 -12.99
N HIS A 375 6.08 -15.72 -13.29
CA HIS A 375 6.73 -16.89 -12.70
C HIS A 375 8.25 -16.90 -12.94
N LEU A 376 8.68 -16.58 -14.16
CA LEU A 376 10.11 -16.51 -14.47
C LEU A 376 10.78 -15.29 -13.82
N ASP A 377 10.14 -14.14 -13.79
CA ASP A 377 10.73 -12.94 -13.19
C ASP A 377 10.92 -13.08 -11.68
N ASN A 378 9.96 -13.70 -10.99
CA ASN A 378 10.02 -13.96 -9.55
C ASN A 378 11.18 -14.89 -9.16
N GLN A 379 11.65 -15.79 -10.06
CA GLN A 379 12.84 -16.62 -9.81
C GLN A 379 14.12 -15.78 -9.66
N MET A 380 14.10 -14.56 -10.17
CA MET A 380 15.23 -13.63 -10.10
C MET A 380 15.10 -12.60 -8.97
N GLU A 381 14.15 -12.79 -8.05
CA GLU A 381 14.02 -11.91 -6.88
C GLU A 381 15.29 -11.97 -6.02
N GLY A 382 15.75 -10.80 -5.55
CA GLY A 382 16.99 -10.68 -4.77
C GLY A 382 18.29 -10.77 -5.58
N GLN A 383 18.24 -11.05 -6.89
CA GLN A 383 19.44 -11.06 -7.73
C GLN A 383 19.85 -9.64 -8.16
N PRO A 384 21.15 -9.38 -8.42
CA PRO A 384 21.61 -8.09 -8.91
C PRO A 384 20.94 -7.68 -10.24
N ALA A 385 20.72 -6.38 -10.44
CA ALA A 385 20.06 -5.82 -11.64
C ALA A 385 20.66 -6.33 -12.96
N LYS A 386 21.97 -6.41 -13.06
CA LYS A 386 22.66 -6.95 -14.26
C LYS A 386 22.27 -8.40 -14.54
N ALA A 387 22.20 -9.25 -13.51
CA ALA A 387 21.81 -10.64 -13.66
C ALA A 387 20.33 -10.76 -14.06
N ARG A 388 19.46 -9.98 -13.42
CA ARG A 388 18.03 -9.88 -13.79
C ARG A 388 17.84 -9.45 -15.24
N LYS A 389 18.53 -8.41 -15.70
CA LYS A 389 18.48 -7.97 -17.09
C LYS A 389 18.88 -9.08 -18.05
N MET A 390 20.00 -9.74 -17.82
CA MET A 390 20.48 -10.82 -18.70
C MET A 390 19.48 -11.99 -18.75
N TYR A 391 18.92 -12.36 -17.59
CA TYR A 391 17.92 -13.42 -17.52
C TYR A 391 16.63 -13.06 -18.26
N ARG A 392 16.14 -11.81 -18.07
CA ARG A 392 14.97 -11.27 -18.76
C ARG A 392 15.14 -11.29 -20.27
N GLN A 393 16.30 -10.88 -20.77
CA GLN A 393 16.61 -10.88 -22.19
C GLN A 393 16.61 -12.32 -22.78
N ALA A 394 17.18 -13.28 -22.06
CA ALA A 394 17.32 -14.65 -22.56
C ALA A 394 16.03 -15.46 -22.45
N ASN A 395 15.30 -15.35 -21.32
CA ASN A 395 14.21 -16.28 -20.98
C ASN A 395 12.83 -15.63 -21.01
N ILE A 396 12.70 -14.33 -20.70
CA ILE A 396 11.40 -13.66 -20.57
C ILE A 396 11.03 -12.93 -21.86
N ARG A 397 11.97 -12.28 -22.54
CA ARG A 397 11.72 -11.57 -23.78
C ARG A 397 10.96 -12.42 -24.83
N PRO A 398 11.32 -13.69 -25.10
CA PRO A 398 10.58 -14.50 -26.06
C PRO A 398 9.09 -14.66 -25.69
N LEU A 399 8.78 -14.81 -24.40
CA LEU A 399 7.38 -14.93 -23.92
C LEU A 399 6.63 -13.61 -24.07
N VAL A 400 7.28 -12.50 -23.78
CA VAL A 400 6.70 -11.15 -23.95
C VAL A 400 6.42 -10.87 -25.42
N GLU A 401 7.35 -11.17 -26.31
CA GLU A 401 7.14 -10.99 -27.76
C GLU A 401 6.00 -11.90 -28.27
N ALA A 402 5.95 -13.16 -27.82
CA ALA A 402 4.89 -14.09 -28.17
C ALA A 402 3.51 -13.60 -27.65
N PHE A 403 3.46 -13.00 -26.45
CA PHE A 403 2.23 -12.40 -25.91
C PHE A 403 1.73 -11.25 -26.79
N PHE A 404 2.60 -10.33 -27.18
CA PHE A 404 2.20 -9.19 -28.02
C PHE A 404 1.84 -9.60 -29.46
N ALA A 405 2.54 -10.59 -30.03
CA ALA A 405 2.18 -11.16 -31.32
C ALA A 405 0.77 -11.77 -31.28
N TRP A 406 0.48 -12.57 -30.26
CA TRP A 406 -0.85 -13.15 -30.02
C TRP A 406 -1.91 -12.06 -29.80
N ALA A 407 -1.66 -11.05 -28.97
CA ALA A 407 -2.62 -9.98 -28.72
C ALA A 407 -2.97 -9.20 -30.01
N LYS A 408 -1.98 -8.91 -30.87
CA LYS A 408 -2.18 -8.28 -32.17
C LYS A 408 -2.96 -9.16 -33.14
N GLU A 409 -2.74 -10.47 -33.09
CA GLU A 409 -3.51 -11.43 -33.89
C GLU A 409 -5.00 -11.44 -33.50
N ILE A 410 -5.30 -11.49 -32.16
CA ILE A 410 -6.69 -11.40 -31.66
C ILE A 410 -7.35 -10.09 -32.14
N GLN A 411 -6.64 -8.97 -32.06
CA GLN A 411 -7.15 -7.67 -32.50
C GLN A 411 -7.40 -7.66 -34.02
N SER A 412 -6.44 -8.14 -34.82
CA SER A 412 -6.54 -8.12 -36.30
C SER A 412 -7.68 -8.99 -36.85
N LYS A 413 -7.97 -10.10 -36.19
CA LYS A 413 -9.06 -11.00 -36.56
C LYS A 413 -10.43 -10.48 -36.12
N ASN A 414 -10.52 -9.32 -35.43
CA ASN A 414 -11.75 -8.76 -34.87
C ASN A 414 -12.59 -9.79 -34.09
N GLN A 415 -11.89 -10.70 -33.37
CA GLN A 415 -12.54 -11.78 -32.63
C GLN A 415 -13.40 -11.25 -31.48
N LEU A 416 -13.09 -10.05 -30.96
CA LEU A 416 -13.79 -9.39 -29.87
C LEU A 416 -14.42 -8.09 -30.35
N SER A 417 -15.72 -7.92 -30.14
CA SER A 417 -16.43 -6.70 -30.57
C SER A 417 -16.53 -5.65 -29.45
N ARG A 418 -16.65 -6.05 -28.18
CA ARG A 418 -16.77 -5.20 -26.97
C ARG A 418 -16.43 -6.02 -25.73
N GLY A 419 -16.13 -5.35 -24.63
CA GLY A 419 -15.99 -5.96 -23.31
C GLY A 419 -14.60 -5.78 -22.69
N LYS A 420 -14.46 -6.20 -21.42
CA LYS A 420 -13.22 -6.04 -20.64
C LYS A 420 -12.02 -6.76 -21.26
N THR A 421 -12.26 -7.89 -21.90
CA THR A 421 -11.19 -8.65 -22.62
C THR A 421 -10.63 -7.82 -23.75
N LEU A 422 -11.46 -7.20 -24.59
CA LEU A 422 -11.02 -6.30 -25.67
C LEU A 422 -10.29 -5.07 -25.10
N ASP A 423 -10.83 -4.48 -24.02
CA ASP A 423 -10.17 -3.36 -23.33
C ASP A 423 -8.79 -3.76 -22.82
N GLY A 424 -8.62 -5.00 -22.33
CA GLY A 424 -7.34 -5.56 -21.93
C GLY A 424 -6.36 -5.71 -23.09
N ILE A 425 -6.80 -6.29 -24.21
CA ILE A 425 -6.00 -6.44 -25.43
C ILE A 425 -5.56 -5.06 -25.94
N ASN A 426 -6.49 -4.12 -26.11
CA ASN A 426 -6.19 -2.76 -26.58
C ASN A 426 -5.24 -2.02 -25.61
N TYR A 427 -5.42 -2.19 -24.30
CA TYR A 427 -4.50 -1.62 -23.30
C TYR A 427 -3.09 -2.15 -23.50
N CYS A 428 -2.91 -3.47 -23.60
CA CYS A 428 -1.60 -4.08 -23.79
C CYS A 428 -0.93 -3.57 -25.09
N ILE A 429 -1.63 -3.58 -26.21
CA ILE A 429 -1.09 -3.11 -27.48
C ILE A 429 -0.71 -1.63 -27.43
N ASN A 430 -1.56 -0.78 -26.84
CA ASN A 430 -1.31 0.65 -26.71
C ASN A 430 -0.17 0.99 -25.73
N GLN A 431 0.16 0.08 -24.82
CA GLN A 431 1.22 0.23 -23.83
C GLN A 431 2.43 -0.66 -24.10
N GLU A 432 2.53 -1.28 -25.28
CA GLU A 432 3.55 -2.28 -25.58
C GLU A 432 4.97 -1.79 -25.25
N ALA A 433 5.34 -0.58 -25.66
CA ALA A 433 6.66 -0.02 -25.41
C ALA A 433 6.95 0.10 -23.91
N SER A 434 6.02 0.70 -23.16
CA SER A 434 6.15 0.89 -21.71
C SER A 434 6.13 -0.44 -20.95
N LEU A 435 5.29 -1.41 -21.37
CA LEU A 435 5.24 -2.75 -20.75
C LEU A 435 6.51 -3.57 -21.04
N LYS A 436 7.23 -3.30 -22.12
CA LYS A 436 8.51 -3.93 -22.45
C LYS A 436 9.71 -3.29 -21.74
N ALA A 437 9.58 -2.10 -21.19
CA ALA A 437 10.68 -1.34 -20.60
C ALA A 437 11.45 -2.14 -19.50
N PHE A 438 10.77 -2.97 -18.70
CA PHE A 438 11.39 -3.78 -17.66
C PHE A 438 12.42 -4.80 -18.19
N LEU A 439 12.34 -5.16 -19.48
CA LEU A 439 13.32 -6.03 -20.13
C LEU A 439 14.66 -5.33 -20.32
N GLU A 440 14.68 -4.01 -20.44
CA GLU A 440 15.87 -3.24 -20.74
C GLU A 440 16.69 -2.86 -19.50
N ASP A 441 16.07 -2.92 -18.32
CA ASP A 441 16.73 -2.62 -17.06
C ASP A 441 16.30 -3.59 -15.96
N GLY A 442 17.27 -4.17 -15.24
CA GLY A 442 17.02 -5.11 -14.17
C GLY A 442 16.45 -4.48 -12.91
N ASP A 443 16.55 -3.18 -12.71
CA ASP A 443 15.99 -2.48 -11.55
C ASP A 443 14.52 -2.12 -11.72
N ILE A 444 14.00 -2.14 -12.96
CA ILE A 444 12.58 -1.90 -13.20
C ILE A 444 11.76 -3.10 -12.68
N PRO A 445 10.85 -2.92 -11.73
CA PRO A 445 9.89 -3.96 -11.37
C PRO A 445 8.86 -4.17 -12.49
N MET A 446 8.35 -5.39 -12.63
CA MET A 446 7.28 -5.67 -13.59
C MET A 446 5.97 -4.95 -13.25
N ASP A 447 5.75 -4.62 -11.99
CA ASP A 447 4.50 -4.03 -11.53
C ASP A 447 4.71 -2.88 -10.55
N ASN A 448 3.60 -2.19 -10.26
CA ASN A 448 3.52 -1.07 -9.34
C ASN A 448 2.91 -1.44 -7.99
N ASN A 449 2.84 -2.76 -7.65
CA ASN A 449 2.16 -3.26 -6.45
C ASN A 449 2.72 -2.65 -5.16
N ALA A 450 4.02 -2.34 -5.12
CA ALA A 450 4.64 -1.70 -3.96
C ALA A 450 4.08 -0.30 -3.69
N THR A 451 3.76 0.47 -4.74
CA THR A 451 3.10 1.78 -4.63
C THR A 451 1.63 1.62 -4.24
N GLU A 452 0.93 0.65 -4.86
CA GLU A 452 -0.45 0.33 -4.50
C GLU A 452 -0.56 -0.07 -3.02
N SER A 453 0.40 -0.85 -2.50
CA SER A 453 0.46 -1.23 -1.08
C SER A 453 0.66 -0.01 -0.16
N ALA A 454 1.56 0.91 -0.50
CA ALA A 454 1.75 2.15 0.25
C ALA A 454 0.47 3.03 0.20
N LEU A 455 -0.16 3.13 -0.97
CA LEU A 455 -1.40 3.88 -1.15
C LEU A 455 -2.59 3.30 -0.36
N ARG A 456 -2.55 1.97 -0.10
CA ARG A 456 -3.60 1.26 0.65
C ARG A 456 -3.81 1.83 2.05
N SER A 457 -2.73 2.14 2.79
CA SER A 457 -2.82 2.78 4.11
C SER A 457 -3.66 4.04 4.05
N PHE A 458 -3.38 4.93 3.10
CA PHE A 458 -4.16 6.15 2.88
C PHE A 458 -5.62 5.83 2.52
N CYS A 459 -5.87 4.89 1.60
CA CYS A 459 -7.21 4.53 1.16
C CYS A 459 -8.06 3.94 2.29
N LEU A 460 -7.50 3.06 3.13
CA LEU A 460 -8.19 2.50 4.30
C LEU A 460 -8.58 3.61 5.29
N HIS A 461 -7.64 4.50 5.60
CA HIS A 461 -7.90 5.60 6.53
C HIS A 461 -8.92 6.60 5.94
N LYS A 462 -8.87 6.85 4.62
CA LYS A 462 -9.86 7.68 3.91
C LYS A 462 -11.29 7.21 4.15
N HIS A 463 -11.53 5.89 4.21
CA HIS A 463 -12.86 5.36 4.52
C HIS A 463 -13.37 5.73 5.91
N THR A 464 -12.50 5.99 6.88
CA THR A 464 -12.89 6.37 8.25
C THR A 464 -13.24 7.85 8.40
N TRP A 465 -12.54 8.76 7.70
CA TRP A 465 -12.78 10.21 7.77
C TRP A 465 -13.45 10.81 6.53
N LYS A 466 -13.55 10.07 5.43
CA LYS A 466 -14.27 10.31 4.17
C LYS A 466 -13.83 11.55 3.38
N LEU A 467 -13.63 12.69 4.01
CA LEU A 467 -13.30 13.96 3.36
C LEU A 467 -12.29 14.77 4.20
N ILE A 468 -11.57 15.66 3.52
CA ILE A 468 -10.70 16.68 4.12
C ILE A 468 -11.38 18.03 3.98
N ASP A 469 -11.31 18.87 5.02
CA ASP A 469 -12.06 20.12 5.05
C ASP A 469 -11.38 21.24 4.24
N SER A 470 -10.05 21.34 4.26
CA SER A 470 -9.29 22.44 3.67
C SER A 470 -8.10 21.99 2.84
N LEU A 471 -7.57 22.89 2.00
CA LEU A 471 -6.33 22.72 1.24
C LEU A 471 -5.14 22.48 2.16
N ASP A 472 -5.00 23.31 3.19
CA ASP A 472 -3.89 23.21 4.15
C ASP A 472 -3.93 21.87 4.89
N GLY A 473 -5.14 21.39 5.23
CA GLY A 473 -5.33 20.07 5.81
C GLY A 473 -4.96 18.94 4.85
N ALA A 474 -5.17 19.11 3.54
CA ALA A 474 -4.79 18.12 2.54
C ALA A 474 -3.26 18.07 2.34
N ASN A 475 -2.61 19.26 2.24
CA ASN A 475 -1.17 19.37 2.15
C ASN A 475 -0.48 18.82 3.41
N ALA A 476 -0.97 19.20 4.59
CA ALA A 476 -0.46 18.68 5.86
C ALA A 476 -0.60 17.14 5.93
N SER A 477 -1.72 16.59 5.45
CA SER A 477 -1.91 15.14 5.38
C SER A 477 -0.90 14.49 4.45
N ALA A 478 -0.63 15.06 3.27
CA ALA A 478 0.38 14.55 2.35
C ALA A 478 1.77 14.49 3.00
N ILE A 479 2.20 15.59 3.65
CA ILE A 479 3.49 15.66 4.34
C ILE A 479 3.58 14.63 5.47
N ILE A 480 2.57 14.56 6.34
CA ILE A 480 2.61 13.65 7.50
C ILE A 480 2.56 12.19 7.06
N TYR A 481 1.73 11.82 6.06
CA TYR A 481 1.74 10.48 5.48
C TYR A 481 3.11 10.13 4.89
N SER A 482 3.75 11.06 4.18
CA SER A 482 5.08 10.86 3.61
C SER A 482 6.10 10.47 4.68
N ILE A 483 6.13 11.22 5.76
CA ILE A 483 7.08 10.96 6.86
C ILE A 483 6.77 9.67 7.58
N THR A 484 5.48 9.40 7.87
CA THR A 484 5.09 8.18 8.58
C THR A 484 5.27 6.91 7.75
N GLU A 485 4.93 6.92 6.47
CA GLU A 485 5.11 5.76 5.59
C GLU A 485 6.60 5.54 5.27
N THR A 486 7.38 6.61 5.06
CA THR A 486 8.84 6.50 4.92
C THR A 486 9.48 5.95 6.20
N ALA A 487 9.04 6.39 7.39
CA ALA A 487 9.53 5.85 8.67
C ALA A 487 9.25 4.35 8.79
N LYS A 488 8.02 3.89 8.48
CA LYS A 488 7.65 2.46 8.47
C LYS A 488 8.52 1.66 7.50
N ALA A 489 8.70 2.17 6.28
CA ALA A 489 9.50 1.51 5.27
C ALA A 489 10.98 1.34 5.69
N ASN A 490 11.48 2.25 6.55
CA ASN A 490 12.82 2.18 7.14
C ASN A 490 12.86 1.46 8.51
N ASN A 491 11.84 0.68 8.84
CA ASN A 491 11.74 -0.06 10.11
C ASN A 491 11.84 0.82 11.36
N LEU A 492 11.31 2.04 11.30
CA LEU A 492 11.21 2.92 12.45
C LEU A 492 9.82 2.81 13.11
N ASN A 493 9.76 3.09 14.41
CA ASN A 493 8.51 3.32 15.11
C ASN A 493 8.01 4.74 14.76
N PRO A 494 6.88 4.91 14.04
CA PRO A 494 6.47 6.22 13.54
C PRO A 494 6.22 7.24 14.66
N PHE A 495 5.65 6.81 15.80
CA PHE A 495 5.43 7.69 16.95
C PHE A 495 6.75 8.24 17.49
N ARG A 496 7.72 7.36 17.78
CA ARG A 496 9.02 7.75 18.35
C ARG A 496 9.85 8.59 17.37
N TYR A 497 9.76 8.25 16.09
CA TYR A 497 10.44 9.02 15.06
C TYR A 497 9.84 10.41 14.90
N LEU A 498 8.51 10.56 14.86
CA LEU A 498 7.86 11.88 14.81
C LEU A 498 8.17 12.73 16.05
N GLU A 499 8.12 12.14 17.25
CA GLU A 499 8.47 12.81 18.50
C GLU A 499 9.91 13.35 18.45
N TYR A 500 10.86 12.53 18.03
CA TYR A 500 12.27 12.90 17.89
C TYR A 500 12.46 13.99 16.84
N VAL A 501 11.92 13.82 15.63
CA VAL A 501 12.02 14.80 14.54
C VAL A 501 11.46 16.16 14.95
N LEU A 502 10.26 16.18 15.55
CA LEU A 502 9.65 17.44 16.02
C LEU A 502 10.44 18.08 17.14
N THR A 503 11.08 17.30 18.02
CA THR A 503 11.96 17.81 19.08
C THR A 503 13.19 18.48 18.47
N VAL A 504 13.89 17.81 17.55
CA VAL A 504 15.08 18.37 16.90
C VAL A 504 14.73 19.61 16.08
N LEU A 505 13.68 19.56 15.26
CA LEU A 505 13.26 20.71 14.44
C LEU A 505 12.83 21.90 15.30
N LYS A 506 12.15 21.66 16.43
CA LYS A 506 11.82 22.71 17.42
C LYS A 506 13.07 23.37 18.00
N ASP A 507 14.07 22.60 18.35
CA ASP A 507 15.31 23.14 18.94
C ASP A 507 16.14 23.94 17.92
N HIS A 508 16.04 23.58 16.64
CA HIS A 508 16.70 24.23 15.51
C HIS A 508 15.82 25.25 14.74
N GLN A 509 14.68 25.71 15.30
CA GLN A 509 13.75 26.60 14.56
C GLN A 509 14.35 27.93 14.12
N ASP A 510 15.48 28.37 14.68
CA ASP A 510 16.21 29.58 14.31
C ASP A 510 17.37 29.29 13.33
N ASP A 511 17.65 28.02 13.03
CA ASP A 511 18.68 27.61 12.09
C ASP A 511 18.16 27.76 10.65
N ARG A 512 18.89 28.50 9.82
CA ARG A 512 18.52 28.75 8.42
C ARG A 512 19.24 27.82 7.45
N GLU A 513 20.32 27.18 7.88
CA GLU A 513 21.15 26.33 7.01
C GLU A 513 20.71 24.87 7.02
N TYR A 514 19.94 24.45 8.05
CA TYR A 514 19.43 23.08 8.21
C TYR A 514 20.52 22.00 8.07
N SER A 515 21.77 22.29 8.45
CA SER A 515 22.89 21.37 8.33
C SER A 515 22.69 20.04 9.09
N PHE A 516 21.82 20.08 10.12
CA PHE A 516 21.44 18.94 10.95
C PHE A 516 20.43 17.99 10.27
N ILE A 517 19.80 18.41 9.15
CA ILE A 517 18.66 17.68 8.57
C ILE A 517 19.02 16.24 8.16
N ASP A 518 20.27 16.01 7.75
CA ASP A 518 20.75 14.68 7.38
C ASP A 518 20.86 13.73 8.58
N ASP A 519 21.00 14.28 9.79
CA ASP A 519 21.08 13.52 11.03
C ASP A 519 19.74 12.92 11.45
N ILE A 520 18.63 13.51 10.98
CA ILE A 520 17.26 13.06 11.27
C ILE A 520 16.61 12.30 10.12
N LEU A 521 17.32 12.04 9.01
CA LEU A 521 16.80 11.19 7.93
C LEU A 521 16.50 9.77 8.45
N PRO A 522 15.47 9.08 7.92
CA PRO A 522 14.99 7.79 8.44
C PRO A 522 16.06 6.68 8.50
N TRP A 523 17.07 6.75 7.66
CA TRP A 523 18.21 5.81 7.62
C TRP A 523 19.46 6.30 8.36
N SER A 524 19.41 7.48 8.98
CA SER A 524 20.56 8.05 9.67
C SER A 524 21.02 7.15 10.82
N LYS A 525 22.33 6.95 10.93
CA LYS A 525 22.94 6.22 12.04
C LYS A 525 22.90 7.01 13.36
N LYS A 526 22.61 8.32 13.29
CA LYS A 526 22.52 9.20 14.47
C LYS A 526 21.14 9.14 15.14
N LEU A 527 20.15 8.47 14.51
CA LEU A 527 18.85 8.31 15.13
C LEU A 527 18.96 7.53 16.45
N PRO A 528 18.28 7.99 17.51
CA PRO A 528 18.20 7.25 18.77
C PRO A 528 17.64 5.84 18.57
N GLU A 529 18.16 4.87 19.32
CA GLU A 529 17.72 3.47 19.23
C GLU A 529 16.20 3.30 19.49
N ILE A 530 15.64 4.17 20.32
CA ILE A 530 14.21 4.17 20.61
C ILE A 530 13.34 4.43 19.37
N CYS A 531 13.88 5.07 18.33
CA CYS A 531 13.18 5.30 17.07
C CYS A 531 13.09 4.03 16.22
N ARG A 532 13.94 3.02 16.46
CA ARG A 532 13.97 1.78 15.68
C ARG A 532 12.88 0.83 16.13
N SER A 533 12.18 0.22 15.18
CA SER A 533 11.23 -0.83 15.48
C SER A 533 11.99 -2.12 15.79
N LYS A 534 11.67 -2.75 16.93
CA LYS A 534 12.20 -4.08 17.29
C LYS A 534 11.47 -5.22 16.55
N ALA A 535 10.31 -4.93 16.00
CA ALA A 535 9.61 -5.87 15.14
C ALA A 535 10.37 -5.98 13.81
N LYS A 536 10.81 -7.19 13.43
CA LYS A 536 11.25 -7.43 12.04
C LYS A 536 10.08 -7.05 11.14
N ALA A 537 10.32 -6.21 10.14
CA ALA A 537 9.32 -5.95 9.12
C ALA A 537 8.86 -7.31 8.58
N THR A 538 7.70 -7.72 8.98
CA THR A 538 6.97 -8.79 8.28
C THR A 538 6.63 -8.14 6.94
N ASN A 539 7.18 -8.67 5.87
CA ASN A 539 6.84 -8.25 4.51
C ASN A 539 5.32 -8.26 4.39
N ILE A 540 4.72 -7.07 4.40
CA ILE A 540 3.30 -6.84 4.14
C ILE A 540 3.14 -6.60 2.65
#